data_c0f6a6ab56fadedc280156a11f5d128a
#
_entry.id   c0f6a6ab56fadedc280156a11f5d128a
#
_cell.length_a   1.000
_cell.length_b   1.000
_cell.length_c   1.000
_cell.angle_alpha   90.00
_cell.angle_beta   90.00
_cell.angle_gamma   90.00
#
_symmetry.space_group_name_H-M   'P 1'
#
loop_
_entity.id
_entity.type
_entity.pdbx_description
1 polymer ?
#
loop_
_entity_poly.entity_id
_entity_poly.type
_entity_poly.pdbx_seq_one_letter_code
_entity_poly.pdbx_strand_id
1 'polypeptide(L)'
;IKTIGNLNKTEDGYTISYKDKEYPFTINITESGYTVLILQDVSKESPQFVRLFRQVFRRAAYCGKCRVCETNCRHGNIKFKDGKVRIENCIHCYQCHEIDSGCLQFHSLRHPQGGGKTMKSLNSFADHAPKQEWLVSFFDLKESFFTGHSLGPMMYDMFRRFLRDAGLNEKNHFTAFAELVNRLGWESDTALGLMMVNLAIENPQIAWYVDTLDIGVYYERKQVEDMLIARDIKPK
;
A
#
# COMPACT_ATOMS: atom_id res chain seq x y z
N ILE A 1 -6.38 -15.44 13.66
CA ILE A 1 -6.35 -14.05 13.18
C ILE A 1 -6.32 -13.18 14.44
N LYS A 2 -5.13 -12.78 14.91
CA LYS A 2 -5.01 -11.77 15.97
C LYS A 2 -5.07 -10.42 15.27
N THR A 3 -6.24 -9.87 15.22
CA THR A 3 -6.49 -8.62 14.54
C THR A 3 -6.49 -7.45 15.51
N ILE A 4 -6.27 -6.31 14.94
CA ILE A 4 -6.23 -5.02 15.59
C ILE A 4 -7.61 -4.74 16.18
N GLY A 5 -7.68 -4.75 17.48
CA GLY A 5 -8.65 -4.11 18.35
C GLY A 5 -10.13 -4.45 18.28
N ASN A 6 -10.65 -4.93 17.16
CA ASN A 6 -12.10 -5.06 16.97
C ASN A 6 -12.58 -6.48 16.67
N LEU A 7 -11.67 -7.43 16.64
CA LEU A 7 -11.97 -8.79 16.24
C LEU A 7 -11.75 -9.74 17.41
N ASN A 8 -12.80 -10.37 17.85
CA ASN A 8 -12.77 -11.32 18.96
C ASN A 8 -13.11 -12.73 18.43
N LYS A 9 -12.45 -13.73 18.97
CA LYS A 9 -12.81 -15.13 18.77
C LYS A 9 -13.84 -15.53 19.82
N THR A 10 -14.95 -16.11 19.38
CA THR A 10 -15.98 -16.71 20.22
C THR A 10 -15.93 -18.24 20.14
N GLU A 11 -16.74 -18.94 20.90
CA GLU A 11 -16.85 -20.41 20.84
C GLU A 11 -17.34 -20.87 19.45
N ASP A 12 -18.32 -20.14 18.89
CA ASP A 12 -18.97 -20.48 17.61
C ASP A 12 -18.42 -19.75 16.37
N GLY A 13 -17.30 -19.03 16.49
CA GLY A 13 -16.74 -18.28 15.36
C GLY A 13 -15.98 -17.03 15.78
N TYR A 14 -16.39 -15.89 15.23
CA TYR A 14 -15.75 -14.60 15.46
C TYR A 14 -16.78 -13.49 15.53
N THR A 15 -16.46 -12.41 16.25
CA THR A 15 -17.21 -11.16 16.24
C THR A 15 -16.33 -10.00 15.86
N ILE A 16 -16.89 -8.99 15.20
CA ILE A 16 -16.26 -7.69 14.98
C ILE A 16 -17.09 -6.62 15.65
N SER A 17 -16.45 -5.82 16.52
CA SER A 17 -17.10 -4.70 17.20
C SER A 17 -16.99 -3.43 16.36
N TYR A 18 -18.11 -2.72 16.21
CA TYR A 18 -18.15 -1.40 15.57
C TYR A 18 -19.15 -0.50 16.27
N LYS A 19 -18.66 0.62 16.81
CA LYS A 19 -19.43 1.43 17.77
C LYS A 19 -19.89 0.54 18.93
N ASP A 20 -21.13 0.58 19.30
CA ASP A 20 -21.69 -0.19 20.42
C ASP A 20 -22.37 -1.50 19.98
N LYS A 21 -22.07 -1.97 18.77
CA LYS A 21 -22.62 -3.20 18.19
C LYS A 21 -21.56 -4.24 17.93
N GLU A 22 -21.93 -5.51 18.05
CA GLU A 22 -21.13 -6.65 17.66
C GLU A 22 -21.77 -7.37 16.47
N TYR A 23 -20.91 -7.77 15.50
CA TYR A 23 -21.32 -8.45 14.28
C TYR A 23 -20.66 -9.81 14.23
N PRO A 24 -21.41 -10.90 14.49
CA PRO A 24 -20.89 -12.25 14.36
C PRO A 24 -20.65 -12.61 12.90
N PHE A 25 -19.57 -13.35 12.65
CA PHE A 25 -19.22 -13.82 11.32
C PHE A 25 -18.47 -15.15 11.35
N THR A 26 -18.45 -15.85 10.22
CA THR A 26 -17.66 -17.06 9.99
C THR A 26 -16.63 -16.83 8.90
N ILE A 27 -15.57 -17.64 8.90
CA ILE A 27 -14.53 -17.65 7.88
C ILE A 27 -14.49 -19.04 7.26
N ASN A 28 -14.77 -19.12 5.97
CA ASN A 28 -14.59 -20.33 5.19
C ASN A 28 -13.29 -20.23 4.40
N ILE A 29 -12.39 -21.17 4.61
CA ILE A 29 -11.10 -21.24 3.92
C ILE A 29 -11.22 -22.25 2.78
N THR A 30 -10.83 -21.84 1.58
CA THR A 30 -10.78 -22.67 0.37
C THR A 30 -9.37 -22.68 -0.19
N GLU A 31 -9.07 -23.56 -1.12
CA GLU A 31 -7.76 -23.61 -1.80
C GLU A 31 -7.43 -22.29 -2.52
N SER A 32 -8.42 -21.57 -3.03
CA SER A 32 -8.28 -20.30 -3.75
C SER A 32 -8.29 -19.07 -2.85
N GLY A 33 -8.52 -19.21 -1.54
CA GLY A 33 -8.58 -18.08 -0.63
C GLY A 33 -9.49 -18.29 0.57
N TYR A 34 -10.14 -17.22 1.01
CA TYR A 34 -11.10 -17.28 2.11
C TYR A 34 -12.32 -16.42 1.84
N THR A 35 -13.45 -16.84 2.35
CA THR A 35 -14.71 -16.10 2.35
C THR A 35 -15.11 -15.77 3.78
N VAL A 36 -15.48 -14.51 4.01
CA VAL A 36 -15.99 -14.04 5.31
C VAL A 36 -17.49 -13.80 5.15
N LEU A 37 -18.28 -14.49 5.93
CA LEU A 37 -19.74 -14.36 5.95
C LEU A 37 -20.19 -13.72 7.26
N ILE A 38 -20.78 -12.52 7.19
CA ILE A 38 -21.43 -11.88 8.33
C ILE A 38 -22.79 -12.55 8.54
N LEU A 39 -23.06 -12.94 9.77
CA LEU A 39 -24.27 -13.72 10.13
C LEU A 39 -25.51 -12.86 10.37
N GLN A 40 -25.36 -11.53 10.32
CA GLN A 40 -26.46 -10.57 10.48
C GLN A 40 -26.69 -9.78 9.20
N ASP A 41 -27.91 -9.30 9.00
CA ASP A 41 -28.22 -8.36 7.92
C ASP A 41 -27.54 -7.02 8.15
N VAL A 42 -26.56 -6.71 7.29
CA VAL A 42 -25.80 -5.45 7.29
C VAL A 42 -26.24 -4.51 6.18
N SER A 43 -27.34 -4.78 5.50
CA SER A 43 -27.85 -3.96 4.38
C SER A 43 -28.20 -2.53 4.81
N LYS A 44 -28.54 -2.33 6.08
CA LYS A 44 -28.86 -1.03 6.69
C LYS A 44 -27.66 -0.35 7.35
N GLU A 45 -26.50 -0.98 7.36
CA GLU A 45 -25.32 -0.38 7.97
C GLU A 45 -24.67 0.66 7.06
N SER A 46 -23.95 1.60 7.68
CA SER A 46 -23.32 2.67 6.94
C SER A 46 -22.22 2.16 5.99
N PRO A 47 -21.98 2.83 4.86
CA PRO A 47 -20.84 2.52 3.99
C PRO A 47 -19.49 2.50 4.70
N GLN A 48 -19.34 3.31 5.76
CA GLN A 48 -18.12 3.35 6.60
C GLN A 48 -17.92 2.02 7.36
N PHE A 49 -18.98 1.38 7.85
CA PHE A 49 -18.88 0.06 8.47
C PHE A 49 -18.38 -0.99 7.48
N VAL A 50 -18.98 -1.05 6.29
CA VAL A 50 -18.58 -2.00 5.25
C VAL A 50 -17.12 -1.79 4.84
N ARG A 51 -16.70 -0.53 4.70
CA ARG A 51 -15.30 -0.18 4.41
C ARG A 51 -14.36 -0.66 5.52
N LEU A 52 -14.66 -0.32 6.79
CA LEU A 52 -13.87 -0.74 7.95
C LEU A 52 -13.75 -2.26 8.01
N PHE A 53 -14.88 -2.97 7.87
CA PHE A 53 -14.94 -4.42 7.88
C PHE A 53 -14.00 -5.02 6.84
N ARG A 54 -14.08 -4.58 5.60
CA ARG A 54 -13.18 -5.02 4.51
C ARG A 54 -11.71 -4.74 4.82
N GLN A 55 -11.39 -3.56 5.34
CA GLN A 55 -10.01 -3.17 5.68
C GLN A 55 -9.44 -4.02 6.81
N VAL A 56 -10.20 -4.31 7.86
CA VAL A 56 -9.77 -5.19 8.97
C VAL A 56 -9.38 -6.56 8.44
N PHE A 57 -10.22 -7.17 7.59
CA PHE A 57 -9.92 -8.50 7.04
C PHE A 57 -8.74 -8.49 6.07
N ARG A 58 -8.66 -7.50 5.18
CA ARG A 58 -7.52 -7.37 4.27
C ARG A 58 -6.20 -7.21 5.03
N ARG A 59 -6.17 -6.38 6.06
CA ARG A 59 -4.98 -6.24 6.92
C ARG A 59 -4.63 -7.53 7.64
N ALA A 60 -5.60 -8.27 8.12
CA ALA A 60 -5.36 -9.55 8.77
C ALA A 60 -4.81 -10.60 7.79
N ALA A 61 -5.37 -10.70 6.60
CA ALA A 61 -5.01 -11.68 5.60
C ALA A 61 -3.63 -11.41 4.95
N TYR A 62 -3.31 -10.14 4.72
CA TYR A 62 -2.11 -9.73 3.98
C TYR A 62 -1.07 -9.05 4.87
N CYS A 63 -1.08 -9.32 6.18
CA CYS A 63 -0.15 -8.69 7.12
C CYS A 63 1.30 -9.06 6.82
N GLY A 64 2.04 -8.15 6.20
CA GLY A 64 3.48 -8.23 5.95
C GLY A 64 4.34 -7.68 7.09
N LYS A 65 3.76 -7.40 8.26
CA LYS A 65 4.46 -6.81 9.43
C LYS A 65 5.13 -5.46 9.15
N CYS A 66 4.61 -4.69 8.20
CA CYS A 66 5.17 -3.40 7.75
C CYS A 66 5.04 -2.26 8.79
N ARG A 67 4.43 -2.51 9.96
CA ARG A 67 4.26 -1.56 11.06
C ARG A 67 3.42 -0.31 10.76
N VAL A 68 2.80 -0.20 9.60
CA VAL A 68 1.94 0.94 9.24
C VAL A 68 0.86 1.22 10.28
N CYS A 69 0.20 0.17 10.81
CA CYS A 69 -0.82 0.33 11.85
C CYS A 69 -0.25 0.84 13.19
N GLU A 70 0.99 0.45 13.55
CA GLU A 70 1.69 0.98 14.73
C GLU A 70 2.00 2.47 14.54
N THR A 71 2.60 2.83 13.40
CA THR A 71 3.01 4.20 13.07
C THR A 71 1.79 5.13 12.96
N ASN A 72 0.65 4.63 12.47
CA ASN A 72 -0.58 5.40 12.32
C ASN A 72 -1.45 5.44 13.59
N CYS A 73 -1.05 4.76 14.65
CA CYS A 73 -1.78 4.79 15.92
C CYS A 73 -1.39 6.03 16.72
N ARG A 74 -2.23 7.08 16.71
CA ARG A 74 -1.99 8.33 17.46
C ARG A 74 -1.85 8.12 18.97
N HIS A 75 -2.46 7.07 19.49
CA HIS A 75 -2.47 6.77 20.93
C HIS A 75 -1.34 5.83 21.34
N GLY A 76 -0.51 5.35 20.39
CA GLY A 76 0.58 4.42 20.65
C GLY A 76 0.16 3.06 21.20
N ASN A 77 -1.12 2.70 21.06
CA ASN A 77 -1.73 1.50 21.64
C ASN A 77 -1.45 0.23 20.81
N ILE A 78 -0.83 0.37 19.65
CA ILE A 78 -0.40 -0.75 18.80
C ILE A 78 1.13 -0.78 18.80
N LYS A 79 1.69 -1.93 19.14
CA LYS A 79 3.14 -2.16 19.18
C LYS A 79 3.50 -3.47 18.48
N PHE A 80 4.62 -3.48 17.78
CA PHE A 80 5.23 -4.70 17.29
C PHE A 80 6.35 -5.12 18.24
N LYS A 81 6.18 -6.28 18.88
CA LYS A 81 7.20 -6.91 19.73
C LYS A 81 7.33 -8.38 19.33
N ASP A 82 8.55 -8.88 19.16
CA ASP A 82 8.85 -10.28 18.83
C ASP A 82 8.09 -10.77 17.58
N GLY A 83 7.98 -9.91 16.56
CA GLY A 83 7.26 -10.22 15.32
C GLY A 83 5.74 -10.35 15.47
N LYS A 84 5.18 -9.94 16.61
CA LYS A 84 3.74 -10.00 16.91
C LYS A 84 3.17 -8.62 17.20
N VAL A 85 1.93 -8.41 16.76
CA VAL A 85 1.17 -7.23 17.13
C VAL A 85 0.69 -7.37 18.59
N ARG A 86 0.98 -6.37 19.40
CA ARG A 86 0.46 -6.19 20.76
C ARG A 86 -0.46 -4.98 20.75
N ILE A 87 -1.62 -5.13 21.37
CA ILE A 87 -2.61 -4.06 21.46
C ILE A 87 -2.99 -3.93 22.93
N GLU A 88 -2.78 -2.74 23.48
CA GLU A 88 -3.05 -2.43 24.87
C GLU A 88 -3.88 -1.15 24.92
N ASN A 89 -4.96 -1.14 25.72
CA ASN A 89 -5.82 0.02 25.94
C ASN A 89 -6.36 0.67 24.64
N CYS A 90 -6.71 -0.12 23.63
CA CYS A 90 -7.23 0.38 22.36
C CYS A 90 -8.59 1.08 22.61
N ILE A 91 -8.70 2.34 22.16
CA ILE A 91 -9.92 3.13 22.28
C ILE A 91 -10.83 3.03 21.04
N HIS A 92 -10.54 2.13 20.13
CA HIS A 92 -11.32 1.84 18.90
C HIS A 92 -11.58 3.08 18.02
N CYS A 93 -10.60 4.01 17.91
CA CYS A 93 -10.71 5.19 17.05
C CYS A 93 -10.58 4.90 15.55
N TYR A 94 -10.20 3.68 15.15
CA TYR A 94 -10.07 3.18 13.77
C TYR A 94 -9.00 3.84 12.90
N GLN A 95 -8.23 4.80 13.38
CA GLN A 95 -7.20 5.52 12.60
C GLN A 95 -6.15 4.61 11.97
N CYS A 96 -5.84 3.47 12.60
CA CYS A 96 -4.96 2.45 12.02
C CYS A 96 -5.50 1.85 10.71
N HIS A 97 -6.78 2.06 10.38
CA HIS A 97 -7.43 1.60 9.16
C HIS A 97 -7.72 2.74 8.16
N GLU A 98 -7.45 4.00 8.50
CA GLU A 98 -7.77 5.14 7.63
C GLU A 98 -6.81 5.26 6.43
N ILE A 99 -5.55 4.89 6.60
CA ILE A 99 -4.56 4.90 5.52
C ILE A 99 -4.65 3.62 4.72
N ASP A 100 -4.95 3.75 3.43
CA ASP A 100 -4.98 2.66 2.46
C ASP A 100 -3.56 2.35 1.98
N SER A 101 -2.76 1.68 2.82
CA SER A 101 -1.38 1.34 2.55
C SER A 101 -0.97 0.00 3.18
N GLY A 102 0.21 -0.49 2.87
CA GLY A 102 0.72 -1.75 3.37
C GLY A 102 -0.14 -2.93 2.94
N CYS A 103 -0.72 -3.67 3.88
CA CYS A 103 -1.50 -4.88 3.59
C CYS A 103 -2.67 -4.65 2.62
N LEU A 104 -3.28 -3.47 2.61
CA LEU A 104 -4.38 -3.15 1.70
C LEU A 104 -3.89 -3.00 0.26
N GLN A 105 -2.71 -2.42 0.07
CA GLN A 105 -2.08 -2.29 -1.26
C GLN A 105 -1.58 -3.64 -1.78
N PHE A 106 -0.99 -4.49 -0.94
CA PHE A 106 -0.63 -5.85 -1.34
C PHE A 106 -1.84 -6.64 -1.83
N HIS A 107 -3.03 -6.45 -1.23
CA HIS A 107 -4.26 -7.02 -1.77
C HIS A 107 -4.56 -6.52 -3.19
N SER A 108 -4.37 -5.23 -3.46
CA SER A 108 -4.64 -4.64 -4.77
C SER A 108 -3.69 -5.17 -5.85
N LEU A 109 -2.43 -5.45 -5.52
CA LEU A 109 -1.49 -6.10 -6.45
C LEU A 109 -1.90 -7.53 -6.83
N ARG A 110 -2.38 -8.32 -5.85
CA ARG A 110 -2.82 -9.71 -6.09
C ARG A 110 -4.19 -9.82 -6.76
N HIS A 111 -5.02 -8.80 -6.59
CA HIS A 111 -6.37 -8.76 -7.14
C HIS A 111 -6.60 -7.43 -7.85
N PRO A 112 -5.93 -7.19 -8.98
CA PRO A 112 -6.13 -5.96 -9.75
C PRO A 112 -7.61 -5.84 -10.11
N GLN A 113 -8.25 -4.80 -9.61
CA GLN A 113 -9.63 -4.44 -9.95
C GLN A 113 -9.63 -4.01 -11.41
N GLY A 114 -10.25 -4.79 -12.27
CA GLY A 114 -10.33 -4.75 -13.72
C GLY A 114 -9.93 -3.45 -14.42
N GLY A 115 -9.05 -3.55 -15.38
CA GLY A 115 -8.57 -2.46 -16.21
C GLY A 115 -7.14 -2.04 -15.89
N GLY A 116 -6.23 -3.01 -15.69
CA GLY A 116 -4.81 -2.71 -15.59
C GLY A 116 -4.38 -1.83 -16.76
N LYS A 117 -3.73 -0.70 -16.45
CA LYS A 117 -3.11 0.17 -17.47
C LYS A 117 -2.19 -0.70 -18.30
N THR A 118 -2.47 -0.85 -19.59
CA THR A 118 -1.62 -1.64 -20.49
C THR A 118 -0.36 -0.86 -20.82
N MET A 119 0.80 -1.48 -20.63
CA MET A 119 2.06 -0.92 -21.03
C MET A 119 2.23 -1.12 -22.55
N LYS A 120 2.36 -0.01 -23.29
CA LYS A 120 2.64 -0.02 -24.74
C LYS A 120 4.10 0.26 -25.07
N SER A 121 4.82 0.90 -24.17
CA SER A 121 6.24 1.24 -24.33
C SER A 121 6.89 1.58 -22.98
N LEU A 122 8.22 1.44 -22.90
CA LEU A 122 9.03 1.85 -21.76
C LEU A 122 9.28 3.37 -21.79
N ASN A 123 8.37 4.18 -21.28
CA ASN A 123 8.54 5.64 -21.30
C ASN A 123 7.97 6.36 -20.09
N SER A 124 7.74 5.65 -18.98
CA SER A 124 7.12 6.26 -17.79
C SER A 124 8.00 7.32 -17.14
N PHE A 125 9.32 7.12 -17.15
CA PHE A 125 10.27 8.00 -16.46
C PHE A 125 11.33 8.56 -17.40
N ALA A 126 11.08 8.57 -18.71
CA ALA A 126 12.03 8.99 -19.75
C ALA A 126 13.38 8.23 -19.60
N ASP A 127 14.50 8.96 -19.69
CA ASP A 127 15.85 8.39 -19.61
C ASP A 127 16.49 8.59 -18.20
N HIS A 128 15.69 8.99 -17.21
CA HIS A 128 16.17 9.31 -15.86
C HIS A 128 15.44 8.51 -14.79
N ALA A 129 16.20 7.96 -13.84
CA ALA A 129 15.66 7.46 -12.59
C ALA A 129 15.66 8.61 -11.56
N PRO A 130 14.69 8.60 -10.60
CA PRO A 130 14.73 9.50 -9.48
C PRO A 130 16.04 9.34 -8.69
N LYS A 131 16.68 10.47 -8.38
CA LYS A 131 17.89 10.46 -7.55
C LYS A 131 17.54 10.62 -6.07
N GLN A 132 18.38 10.06 -5.22
CA GLN A 132 18.20 10.15 -3.77
C GLN A 132 18.13 11.61 -3.28
N GLU A 133 18.98 12.49 -3.82
CA GLU A 133 19.00 13.92 -3.45
C GLU A 133 17.64 14.61 -3.72
N TRP A 134 16.88 14.14 -4.71
CA TRP A 134 15.57 14.69 -5.02
C TRP A 134 14.51 14.27 -4.00
N LEU A 135 14.62 13.03 -3.50
CA LEU A 135 13.78 12.54 -2.41
C LEU A 135 14.11 13.26 -1.09
N VAL A 136 15.39 13.45 -0.78
CA VAL A 136 15.83 14.29 0.36
C VAL A 136 15.16 15.66 0.27
N SER A 137 15.35 16.36 -0.86
CA SER A 137 14.77 17.70 -1.05
C SER A 137 13.24 17.71 -0.94
N PHE A 138 12.56 16.68 -1.46
CA PHE A 138 11.11 16.57 -1.37
C PHE A 138 10.61 16.38 0.07
N PHE A 139 11.24 15.49 0.85
CA PHE A 139 10.82 15.24 2.23
C PHE A 139 11.19 16.38 3.18
N ASP A 140 12.27 17.10 2.93
CA ASP A 140 12.70 18.26 3.71
C ASP A 140 11.79 19.48 3.45
N LEU A 141 11.50 19.76 2.19
CA LEU A 141 10.75 20.95 1.79
C LEU A 141 9.22 20.73 1.80
N LYS A 142 8.74 19.49 1.74
CA LYS A 142 7.31 19.15 1.69
C LYS A 142 6.57 19.92 0.59
N GLU A 143 5.48 20.64 0.92
CA GLU A 143 4.74 21.46 -0.03
C GLU A 143 5.61 22.51 -0.74
N SER A 144 6.58 23.08 -0.03
CA SER A 144 7.48 24.09 -0.59
C SER A 144 8.37 23.55 -1.71
N PHE A 145 8.54 22.22 -1.80
CA PHE A 145 9.26 21.60 -2.90
C PHE A 145 8.67 21.95 -4.26
N PHE A 146 7.37 22.00 -4.40
CA PHE A 146 6.70 22.25 -5.69
C PHE A 146 6.92 23.65 -6.26
N THR A 147 7.38 24.59 -5.45
CA THR A 147 7.67 25.98 -5.85
C THR A 147 9.14 26.36 -5.69
N GLY A 148 9.90 25.63 -4.84
CA GLY A 148 11.26 25.98 -4.44
C GLY A 148 12.34 24.96 -4.88
N HIS A 149 12.03 23.98 -5.76
CA HIS A 149 13.00 22.99 -6.21
C HIS A 149 14.06 23.58 -7.15
N SER A 150 15.24 22.95 -7.17
CA SER A 150 16.35 23.30 -8.09
C SER A 150 16.41 22.46 -9.36
N LEU A 151 15.39 21.63 -9.63
CA LEU A 151 15.36 20.72 -10.78
C LEU A 151 15.04 21.49 -12.07
N GLY A 152 15.71 21.13 -13.17
CA GLY A 152 15.32 21.59 -14.50
C GLY A 152 13.93 21.06 -14.90
N PRO A 153 13.23 21.72 -15.86
CA PRO A 153 11.83 21.42 -16.17
C PRO A 153 11.55 19.95 -16.50
N MET A 154 12.39 19.31 -17.31
CA MET A 154 12.22 17.90 -17.68
C MET A 154 12.39 16.95 -16.48
N MET A 155 13.40 17.19 -15.66
CA MET A 155 13.65 16.39 -14.44
C MET A 155 12.53 16.56 -13.42
N TYR A 156 12.03 17.80 -13.28
CA TYR A 156 10.91 18.09 -12.40
C TYR A 156 9.62 17.37 -12.83
N ASP A 157 9.26 17.44 -14.11
CA ASP A 157 8.07 16.78 -14.65
C ASP A 157 8.13 15.26 -14.47
N MET A 158 9.30 14.67 -14.71
CA MET A 158 9.52 13.24 -14.47
C MET A 158 9.42 12.89 -13.00
N PHE A 159 10.09 13.65 -12.13
CA PHE A 159 10.07 13.40 -10.69
C PHE A 159 8.69 13.63 -10.08
N ARG A 160 7.95 14.65 -10.52
CA ARG A 160 6.56 14.87 -10.12
C ARG A 160 5.65 13.71 -10.51
N ARG A 161 5.88 13.09 -11.68
CA ARG A 161 5.16 11.87 -12.10
C ARG A 161 5.50 10.71 -11.18
N PHE A 162 6.78 10.50 -10.88
CA PHE A 162 7.21 9.49 -9.92
C PHE A 162 6.55 9.68 -8.55
N LEU A 163 6.58 10.90 -8.00
CA LEU A 163 5.96 11.20 -6.70
C LEU A 163 4.46 10.89 -6.70
N ARG A 164 3.77 11.20 -7.80
CA ARG A 164 2.34 10.88 -7.95
C ARG A 164 2.11 9.38 -8.00
N ASP A 165 2.84 8.66 -8.82
CA ASP A 165 2.68 7.21 -9.01
C ASP A 165 3.11 6.45 -7.73
N ALA A 166 4.07 6.98 -6.96
CA ALA A 166 4.43 6.49 -5.64
C ALA A 166 3.41 6.84 -4.53
N GLY A 167 2.38 7.65 -4.84
CA GLY A 167 1.37 8.08 -3.87
C GLY A 167 1.82 9.20 -2.92
N LEU A 168 2.98 9.81 -3.18
CA LEU A 168 3.57 10.85 -2.32
C LEU A 168 3.02 12.25 -2.62
N ASN A 169 2.49 12.45 -3.82
CA ASN A 169 1.99 13.74 -4.31
C ASN A 169 0.59 13.60 -4.92
N GLU A 170 -0.31 14.50 -4.54
CA GLU A 170 -1.57 14.71 -5.22
C GLU A 170 -1.77 16.21 -5.47
N LYS A 171 -1.85 16.62 -6.76
CA LYS A 171 -2.06 18.03 -7.17
C LYS A 171 -1.08 19.03 -6.52
N ASN A 172 0.18 18.66 -6.40
CA ASN A 172 1.25 19.42 -5.73
C ASN A 172 1.06 19.57 -4.20
N HIS A 173 0.34 18.66 -3.57
CA HIS A 173 0.24 18.56 -2.13
C HIS A 173 0.94 17.31 -1.61
N PHE A 174 1.57 17.43 -0.46
CA PHE A 174 2.18 16.33 0.28
C PHE A 174 1.06 15.44 0.87
N THR A 175 1.00 14.17 0.50
CA THR A 175 -0.11 13.31 0.86
C THR A 175 0.00 12.76 2.30
N ALA A 176 -1.11 12.26 2.84
CA ALA A 176 -1.09 11.51 4.10
C ALA A 176 -0.17 10.27 4.04
N PHE A 177 -0.03 9.66 2.85
CA PHE A 177 0.90 8.58 2.63
C PHE A 177 2.37 9.06 2.66
N ALA A 178 2.67 10.22 2.07
CA ALA A 178 4.00 10.83 2.16
C ALA A 178 4.38 11.14 3.62
N GLU A 179 3.44 11.64 4.42
CA GLU A 179 3.65 11.86 5.85
C GLU A 179 3.90 10.55 6.61
N LEU A 180 3.21 9.47 6.26
CA LEU A 180 3.46 8.14 6.82
C LEU A 180 4.87 7.65 6.46
N VAL A 181 5.26 7.74 5.18
CA VAL A 181 6.58 7.35 4.67
C VAL A 181 7.68 8.13 5.38
N ASN A 182 7.50 9.45 5.55
CA ASN A 182 8.43 10.30 6.28
C ASN A 182 8.59 9.86 7.75
N ARG A 183 7.49 9.56 8.45
CA ARG A 183 7.53 9.06 9.85
C ARG A 183 8.16 7.67 10.00
N LEU A 184 8.07 6.83 8.99
CA LEU A 184 8.74 5.51 8.96
C LEU A 184 10.25 5.64 8.69
N GLY A 185 10.70 6.83 8.30
CA GLY A 185 12.01 7.05 7.70
C GLY A 185 11.98 6.64 6.22
N TRP A 186 11.89 7.61 5.32
CA TRP A 186 11.68 7.36 3.89
C TRP A 186 12.78 6.48 3.24
N GLU A 187 13.97 6.41 3.82
CA GLU A 187 15.08 5.53 3.40
C GLU A 187 14.97 4.09 3.93
N SER A 188 14.04 3.82 4.84
CA SER A 188 13.89 2.47 5.39
C SER A 188 13.34 1.50 4.34
N ASP A 189 13.76 0.23 4.42
CA ASP A 189 13.26 -0.84 3.55
C ASP A 189 11.74 -0.91 3.53
N THR A 190 11.11 -0.67 4.69
CA THR A 190 9.65 -0.63 4.78
C THR A 190 9.04 0.50 3.97
N ALA A 191 9.59 1.71 4.09
CA ALA A 191 9.09 2.88 3.34
C ALA A 191 9.31 2.72 1.84
N LEU A 192 10.50 2.28 1.44
CA LEU A 192 10.83 1.98 0.04
C LEU A 192 9.93 0.89 -0.53
N GLY A 193 9.67 -0.19 0.22
CA GLY A 193 8.74 -1.25 -0.17
C GLY A 193 7.31 -0.76 -0.36
N LEU A 194 6.82 0.12 0.52
CA LEU A 194 5.48 0.73 0.39
C LEU A 194 5.37 1.64 -0.84
N MET A 195 6.40 2.44 -1.11
CA MET A 195 6.46 3.25 -2.34
C MET A 195 6.50 2.37 -3.59
N MET A 196 7.28 1.28 -3.58
CA MET A 196 7.34 0.34 -4.69
C MET A 196 5.98 -0.33 -4.96
N VAL A 197 5.23 -0.67 -3.92
CA VAL A 197 3.87 -1.23 -4.08
C VAL A 197 2.94 -0.23 -4.78
N ASN A 198 2.95 1.04 -4.39
CA ASN A 198 2.17 2.08 -5.06
C ASN A 198 2.60 2.26 -6.52
N LEU A 199 3.91 2.34 -6.76
CA LEU A 199 4.46 2.42 -8.11
C LEU A 199 4.00 1.25 -8.98
N ALA A 200 4.00 0.03 -8.45
CA ALA A 200 3.56 -1.15 -9.19
C ALA A 200 2.04 -1.16 -9.45
N ILE A 201 1.23 -0.52 -8.61
CA ILE A 201 -0.22 -0.37 -8.84
C ILE A 201 -0.50 0.69 -9.91
N GLU A 202 0.18 1.82 -9.84
CA GLU A 202 -0.12 2.99 -10.66
C GLU A 202 0.64 3.01 -11.99
N ASN A 203 1.80 2.36 -12.07
CA ASN A 203 2.70 2.41 -13.21
C ASN A 203 2.87 1.03 -13.84
N PRO A 204 2.38 0.81 -15.08
CA PRO A 204 2.47 -0.49 -15.75
C PRO A 204 3.90 -0.98 -16.00
N GLN A 205 4.87 -0.07 -16.16
CA GLN A 205 6.28 -0.42 -16.33
C GLN A 205 6.86 -1.03 -15.05
N ILE A 206 6.55 -0.44 -13.90
CA ILE A 206 6.98 -0.97 -12.61
C ILE A 206 6.20 -2.25 -12.27
N ALA A 207 4.89 -2.30 -12.58
CA ALA A 207 4.11 -3.54 -12.45
C ALA A 207 4.74 -4.70 -13.22
N TRP A 208 5.10 -4.47 -14.49
CA TRP A 208 5.78 -5.49 -15.30
C TRP A 208 7.12 -5.92 -14.70
N TYR A 209 7.91 -4.97 -14.21
CA TYR A 209 9.20 -5.23 -13.57
C TYR A 209 9.04 -6.15 -12.34
N VAL A 210 8.13 -5.80 -11.45
CA VAL A 210 7.87 -6.54 -10.20
C VAL A 210 7.27 -7.94 -10.46
N ASP A 211 6.44 -8.07 -11.51
CA ASP A 211 5.78 -9.33 -11.88
C ASP A 211 6.68 -10.29 -12.67
N THR A 212 7.68 -9.77 -13.36
CA THR A 212 8.43 -10.56 -14.35
C THR A 212 9.86 -10.89 -13.90
N LEU A 213 10.51 -10.01 -13.13
CA LEU A 213 11.91 -10.21 -12.74
C LEU A 213 12.01 -10.73 -11.30
N ASP A 214 12.80 -11.79 -11.12
CA ASP A 214 13.06 -12.36 -9.80
C ASP A 214 14.04 -11.52 -8.99
N ILE A 215 13.75 -11.36 -7.71
CA ILE A 215 14.62 -10.61 -6.78
C ILE A 215 15.94 -11.36 -6.61
N GLY A 216 17.05 -10.64 -6.73
CA GLY A 216 18.40 -11.16 -6.54
C GLY A 216 18.97 -11.90 -7.76
N VAL A 217 18.24 -11.92 -8.86
CA VAL A 217 18.74 -12.47 -10.15
C VAL A 217 19.29 -11.35 -11.01
N TYR A 218 20.47 -11.57 -11.58
CA TYR A 218 21.06 -10.66 -12.55
C TYR A 218 20.51 -10.99 -13.94
N TYR A 219 20.00 -9.97 -14.65
CA TYR A 219 19.53 -10.05 -16.01
C TYR A 219 20.37 -9.17 -16.92
N GLU A 220 20.80 -9.71 -18.04
CA GLU A 220 21.41 -8.92 -19.09
C GLU A 220 20.35 -8.10 -19.83
N ARG A 221 20.73 -6.93 -20.35
CA ARG A 221 19.84 -6.05 -21.13
C ARG A 221 19.07 -6.81 -22.21
N LYS A 222 19.76 -7.65 -22.97
CA LYS A 222 19.16 -8.44 -24.05
C LYS A 222 18.06 -9.39 -23.53
N GLN A 223 18.27 -10.04 -22.39
CA GLN A 223 17.26 -10.92 -21.79
C GLN A 223 15.99 -10.13 -21.42
N VAL A 224 16.14 -8.94 -20.86
CA VAL A 224 15.00 -8.08 -20.50
C VAL A 224 14.29 -7.59 -21.76
N GLU A 225 15.02 -7.22 -22.82
CA GLU A 225 14.45 -6.83 -24.12
C GLU A 225 13.66 -7.97 -24.77
N ASP A 226 14.18 -9.20 -24.75
CA ASP A 226 13.49 -10.38 -25.27
C ASP A 226 12.20 -10.69 -24.49
N MET A 227 12.22 -10.53 -23.15
CA MET A 227 11.03 -10.68 -22.31
C MET A 227 9.95 -9.63 -22.61
N LEU A 228 10.36 -8.38 -22.92
CA LEU A 228 9.45 -7.31 -23.33
C LEU A 228 8.81 -7.59 -24.68
N ILE A 229 9.63 -7.99 -25.67
CA ILE A 229 9.18 -8.34 -27.00
C ILE A 229 8.18 -9.49 -26.97
N ALA A 230 8.43 -10.51 -26.14
CA ALA A 230 7.53 -11.65 -25.95
C ALA A 230 6.13 -11.24 -25.43
N ARG A 231 5.99 -10.05 -24.80
CA ARG A 231 4.73 -9.47 -24.35
C ARG A 231 4.22 -8.33 -25.23
N ASP A 232 4.72 -8.22 -26.44
CA ASP A 232 4.36 -7.17 -27.42
C ASP A 232 4.61 -5.73 -26.90
N ILE A 233 5.62 -5.58 -26.04
CA ILE A 233 6.05 -4.29 -25.48
C ILE A 233 7.29 -3.86 -26.26
N LYS A 234 7.24 -2.66 -26.87
CA LYS A 234 8.38 -2.14 -27.62
C LYS A 234 9.49 -1.70 -26.66
N PRO A 235 10.69 -2.34 -26.67
CA PRO A 235 11.86 -1.77 -26.04
C PRO A 235 12.21 -0.44 -26.73
N LYS A 236 12.79 0.47 -25.96
CA LYS A 236 13.18 1.79 -26.48
C LYS A 236 14.60 1.74 -27.07
#